data_7442b0c0cfa9dd51b8a547737122fd09
#
_entry.id   7442b0c0cfa9dd51b8a547737122fd09
#
_cell.length_a   1.000
_cell.length_b   1.000
_cell.length_c   1.000
_cell.angle_alpha   90.00
_cell.angle_beta   90.00
_cell.angle_gamma   90.00
#
_symmetry.space_group_name_H-M   'P 1'
#
loop_
_entity.id
_entity.type
_entity.pdbx_description
1 polymer ?
#
loop_
_entity_poly.entity_id
_entity_poly.type
_entity_poly.pdbx_seq_one_letter_code
_entity_poly.pdbx_strand_id
1 'polypeptide(L)'
;MRKFKEVKGYRVQIFLGPLEEAKAERNKYLSLGLPYSAYMKQIVPEHALQIGDFATRLELDKCLAELDEYYPKAFAVVEVIEPSKSIGATKTNR
;
A
#
# COMPACT_ATOMS: atom_id res chain seq x y z
N MET A 1 27.23 -16.00 4.26
CA MET A 1 25.83 -15.91 4.50
C MET A 1 25.14 -14.80 3.78
N ARG A 2 23.99 -15.11 3.29
CA ARG A 2 23.28 -14.13 2.54
C ARG A 2 22.39 -13.36 3.40
N LYS A 3 22.43 -12.11 3.23
CA LYS A 3 21.48 -11.31 3.92
C LYS A 3 20.35 -11.01 3.01
N PHE A 4 19.19 -10.86 3.59
CA PHE A 4 18.10 -10.37 2.80
C PHE A 4 18.39 -8.96 2.41
N LYS A 5 18.16 -8.67 1.17
CA LYS A 5 18.21 -7.31 0.73
C LYS A 5 16.87 -6.70 0.92
N GLU A 6 16.87 -5.52 1.46
CA GLU A 6 15.65 -4.76 1.51
C GLU A 6 15.31 -4.29 0.12
N VAL A 7 14.08 -4.50 -0.25
CA VAL A 7 13.61 -4.08 -1.56
C VAL A 7 12.75 -2.86 -1.37
N LYS A 8 13.14 -1.79 -1.99
CA LYS A 8 12.36 -0.58 -1.96
C LYS A 8 11.31 -0.65 -3.03
N GLY A 9 10.10 -0.35 -2.65
CA GLY A 9 9.00 -0.34 -3.57
C GLY A 9 8.14 0.85 -3.31
N TYR A 10 6.91 0.77 -3.80
CA TYR A 10 6.01 1.90 -3.72
C TYR A 10 4.68 1.48 -3.14
N ARG A 11 4.05 2.40 -2.44
CA ARG A 11 2.66 2.26 -2.02
C ARG A 11 1.96 3.56 -2.28
N VAL A 12 0.64 3.51 -2.28
CA VAL A 12 -0.17 4.71 -2.45
C VAL A 12 -0.77 5.03 -1.10
N GLN A 13 -0.47 6.21 -0.57
CA GLN A 13 -1.02 6.61 0.71
C GLN A 13 -2.31 7.39 0.46
N ILE A 14 -3.39 6.91 1.05
CA ILE A 14 -4.70 7.54 0.81
C ILE A 14 -5.24 8.24 2.04
N PHE A 15 -4.63 8.04 3.22
CA PHE A 15 -5.12 8.67 4.43
C PHE A 15 -4.02 8.74 5.47
N LEU A 16 -4.05 9.81 6.26
CA LEU A 16 -3.17 9.96 7.42
C LEU A 16 -3.97 10.68 8.49
N GLY A 17 -4.07 10.08 9.66
CA GLY A 17 -4.81 10.69 10.74
C GLY A 17 -4.96 9.75 11.93
N PRO A 18 -5.91 10.04 12.82
CA PRO A 18 -6.12 9.22 14.01
C PRO A 18 -6.49 7.80 13.67
N LEU A 19 -6.13 6.88 14.55
CA LEU A 19 -6.33 5.46 14.30
C LEU A 19 -7.79 5.12 13.98
N GLU A 20 -8.73 5.68 14.72
CA GLU A 20 -10.13 5.34 14.49
C GLU A 20 -10.60 5.77 13.11
N GLU A 21 -10.15 6.93 12.68
CA GLU A 21 -10.52 7.40 11.35
C GLU A 21 -9.82 6.57 10.28
N ALA A 22 -8.58 6.17 10.55
CA ALA A 22 -7.85 5.34 9.60
C ALA A 22 -8.54 3.99 9.43
N LYS A 23 -9.06 3.43 10.52
CA LYS A 23 -9.80 2.18 10.45
C LYS A 23 -11.07 2.33 9.62
N ALA A 24 -11.76 3.44 9.78
CA ALA A 24 -12.96 3.71 9.01
C ALA A 24 -12.64 3.82 7.53
N GLU A 25 -11.54 4.50 7.21
CA GLU A 25 -11.13 4.61 5.82
C GLU A 25 -10.74 3.25 5.24
N ARG A 26 -10.09 2.42 6.05
CA ARG A 26 -9.75 1.09 5.58
C ARG A 26 -10.98 0.29 5.24
N ASN A 27 -12.00 0.34 6.11
CA ASN A 27 -13.22 -0.39 5.85
C ASN A 27 -13.91 0.13 4.59
N LYS A 28 -13.88 1.44 4.40
CA LYS A 28 -14.45 2.04 3.22
C LYS A 28 -13.72 1.56 1.96
N TYR A 29 -12.38 1.55 2.03
CA TYR A 29 -11.59 1.08 0.91
C TYR A 29 -11.89 -0.37 0.58
N LEU A 30 -11.96 -1.21 1.62
CA LEU A 30 -12.21 -2.62 1.39
C LEU A 30 -13.55 -2.88 0.73
N SER A 31 -14.53 -2.02 1.01
CA SER A 31 -15.85 -2.18 0.41
C SER A 31 -15.87 -1.87 -1.08
N LEU A 32 -14.83 -1.22 -1.60
CA LEU A 32 -14.75 -0.91 -3.02
C LEU A 32 -14.40 -2.13 -3.86
N GLY A 33 -13.87 -3.18 -3.24
CA GLY A 33 -13.55 -4.39 -3.97
C GLY A 33 -12.37 -4.29 -4.91
N LEU A 34 -11.47 -3.34 -4.66
CA LEU A 34 -10.31 -3.19 -5.50
C LEU A 34 -9.28 -4.27 -5.19
N PRO A 35 -8.44 -4.62 -6.17
CA PRO A 35 -7.54 -5.76 -6.02
C PRO A 35 -6.29 -5.51 -5.19
N TYR A 36 -6.10 -4.30 -4.71
CA TYR A 36 -4.87 -3.94 -4.00
C TYR A 36 -5.05 -4.10 -2.51
N SER A 37 -4.02 -4.62 -1.84
CA SER A 37 -4.04 -4.81 -0.40
C SER A 37 -3.94 -3.47 0.32
N ALA A 38 -4.54 -3.41 1.51
CA ALA A 38 -4.50 -2.22 2.33
C ALA A 38 -3.62 -2.49 3.54
N TYR A 39 -2.76 -1.54 3.86
CA TYR A 39 -1.85 -1.64 5.00
C TYR A 39 -2.02 -0.43 5.89
N MET A 40 -1.99 -0.68 7.19
CA MET A 40 -2.04 0.38 8.17
C MET A 40 -0.64 0.57 8.71
N LYS A 41 -0.07 1.74 8.51
CA LYS A 41 1.26 2.03 8.99
C LYS A 41 1.20 3.06 10.09
N GLN A 42 1.84 2.74 11.21
CA GLN A 42 1.86 3.66 12.34
C GLN A 42 2.92 4.74 12.09
N ILE A 43 2.49 5.96 12.08
CA ILE A 43 3.38 7.13 11.96
C ILE A 43 3.02 8.02 13.12
N VAL A 44 3.62 7.72 14.27
CA VAL A 44 3.28 8.32 15.56
C VAL A 44 3.18 9.82 15.46
N PRO A 45 2.10 10.43 15.95
CA PRO A 45 0.98 9.83 16.69
C PRO A 45 -0.16 9.36 15.80
N GLU A 46 0.03 9.37 14.51
CA GLU A 46 -1.04 9.07 13.57
C GLU A 46 -0.86 7.73 12.91
N HIS A 47 -1.82 7.38 12.08
CA HIS A 47 -1.77 6.16 11.29
C HIS A 47 -2.05 6.48 9.85
N ALA A 48 -1.30 5.88 8.96
CA ALA A 48 -1.46 6.06 7.53
C ALA A 48 -2.09 4.81 6.93
N LEU A 49 -2.97 5.02 5.97
CA LEU A 49 -3.51 3.91 5.20
C LEU A 49 -2.82 3.90 3.85
N GLN A 50 -2.13 2.81 3.57
CA GLN A 50 -1.34 2.67 2.35
C GLN A 50 -1.84 1.48 1.55
N ILE A 51 -1.82 1.62 0.25
CA ILE A 51 -2.42 0.66 -0.65
C ILE A 51 -1.36 0.07 -1.56
N GLY A 52 -1.37 -1.26 -1.65
CA GLY A 52 -0.56 -1.99 -2.61
C GLY A 52 0.88 -2.18 -2.22
N ASP A 53 1.54 -3.07 -2.93
CA ASP A 53 2.97 -3.30 -2.83
C ASP A 53 3.48 -3.32 -4.26
N PHE A 54 4.06 -2.21 -4.71
CA PHE A 54 4.44 -2.09 -6.10
C PHE A 54 5.96 -2.07 -6.24
N ALA A 55 6.47 -2.98 -7.03
CA ALA A 55 7.90 -3.07 -7.25
C ALA A 55 8.36 -2.08 -8.32
N THR A 56 7.46 -1.68 -9.20
CA THR A 56 7.82 -0.81 -10.31
C THR A 56 6.96 0.43 -10.33
N ARG A 57 7.50 1.46 -10.97
CA ARG A 57 6.78 2.70 -11.12
C ARG A 57 5.55 2.54 -11.99
N LEU A 58 5.63 1.66 -12.96
CA LEU A 58 4.51 1.44 -13.85
C LEU A 58 3.30 0.90 -13.10
N GLU A 59 3.55 -0.07 -12.22
CA GLU A 59 2.48 -0.63 -11.40
C GLU A 59 1.89 0.43 -10.49
N LEU A 60 2.75 1.26 -9.92
CA LEU A 60 2.31 2.33 -9.06
C LEU A 60 1.41 3.31 -9.80
N ASP A 61 1.84 3.73 -10.97
CA ASP A 61 1.09 4.70 -11.74
C ASP A 61 -0.28 4.16 -12.13
N LYS A 62 -0.35 2.88 -12.44
CA LYS A 62 -1.61 2.26 -12.78
C LYS A 62 -2.57 2.30 -11.59
N CYS A 63 -2.05 1.99 -10.41
CA CYS A 63 -2.87 2.03 -9.21
C CYS A 63 -3.34 3.45 -8.90
N LEU A 64 -2.43 4.41 -9.03
CA LEU A 64 -2.79 5.80 -8.79
C LEU A 64 -3.92 6.24 -9.71
N ALA A 65 -3.84 5.84 -10.97
CA ALA A 65 -4.89 6.20 -11.92
C ALA A 65 -6.23 5.61 -11.52
N GLU A 66 -6.22 4.37 -11.06
CA GLU A 66 -7.45 3.71 -10.66
C GLU A 66 -8.02 4.31 -9.38
N LEU A 67 -7.15 4.70 -8.45
CA LEU A 67 -7.60 5.25 -7.19
C LEU A 67 -8.01 6.70 -7.27
N ASP A 68 -7.59 7.39 -8.32
CA ASP A 68 -7.86 8.82 -8.45
C ASP A 68 -9.35 9.13 -8.38
N GLU A 69 -10.15 8.22 -8.87
CA GLU A 69 -11.60 8.39 -8.86
C GLU A 69 -12.16 8.46 -7.45
N TYR A 70 -11.55 7.71 -6.54
CA TYR A 70 -12.03 7.62 -5.16
C TYR A 70 -11.22 8.46 -4.20
N TYR A 71 -9.95 8.62 -4.49
CA TYR A 71 -9.02 9.30 -3.59
C TYR A 71 -8.12 10.24 -4.40
N PRO A 72 -8.67 11.36 -4.83
CA PRO A 72 -7.90 12.26 -5.72
C PRO A 72 -6.68 12.86 -5.08
N LYS A 73 -6.57 12.80 -3.75
CA LYS A 73 -5.40 13.35 -3.07
C LYS A 73 -4.38 12.28 -2.72
N ALA A 74 -4.60 11.05 -3.17
CA ALA A 74 -3.64 9.98 -2.92
C ALA A 74 -2.31 10.28 -3.58
N PHE A 75 -1.24 9.83 -2.94
CA PHE A 75 0.09 10.07 -3.49
C PHE A 75 0.99 8.88 -3.21
N ALA A 76 2.05 8.80 -4.00
CA ALA A 76 2.99 7.70 -3.90
C ALA A 76 3.95 7.91 -2.73
N VAL A 77 4.26 6.80 -2.06
CA VAL A 77 5.30 6.81 -1.03
C VAL A 77 6.24 5.65 -1.33
N VAL A 78 7.49 5.84 -0.95
CA VAL A 78 8.50 4.79 -1.10
C VAL A 78 8.56 4.05 0.22
N GLU A 79 8.47 2.72 0.15
CA GLU A 79 8.51 1.88 1.33
C GLU A 79 9.41 0.70 1.08
N VAL A 80 9.88 0.11 2.17
CA VAL A 80 10.58 -1.16 2.08
C VAL A 80 9.51 -2.23 2.05
N ILE A 81 9.49 -3.00 0.99
CA ILE A 81 8.50 -4.06 0.82
C ILE A 81 9.20 -5.39 0.85
N GLU A 82 8.43 -6.41 1.15
CA GLU A 82 8.96 -7.76 1.14
C GLU A 82 8.96 -8.29 -0.28
N PRO A 83 10.09 -8.81 -0.73
CA PRO A 83 10.16 -9.31 -2.10
C PRO A 83 9.11 -10.35 -2.44
N SER A 84 8.79 -11.20 -1.48
CA SER A 84 7.80 -12.24 -1.73
C SER A 84 6.44 -11.66 -2.03
N LYS A 85 6.11 -10.54 -1.42
CA LYS A 85 4.83 -9.92 -1.67
C LYS A 85 4.81 -9.19 -3.00
N SER A 86 5.93 -8.57 -3.35
CA SER A 86 5.96 -7.84 -4.60
C SER A 86 5.99 -8.76 -5.81
N ILE A 87 6.45 -10.00 -5.62
CA ILE A 87 6.48 -10.96 -6.71
C ILE A 87 5.16 -11.69 -6.79
N GLY A 88 4.41 -11.53 -5.84
CA GLY A 88 3.15 -12.18 -5.83
C GLY A 88 3.27 -13.58 -5.35
N ALA A 89 3.56 -13.76 -5.24
CA ALA A 89 3.79 -14.69 -4.88
C ALA A 89 3.44 -15.83 -4.68
N THR A 90 3.46 -15.59 -5.05
CA THR A 90 3.42 -16.25 -5.14
C THR A 90 3.63 -17.16 -4.50
N LYS A 91 3.72 -17.32 -4.49
CA LYS A 91 4.01 -18.01 -4.03
C LYS A 91 3.89 -18.55 -3.13
N THR A 92 3.71 -18.79 -3.27
CA THR A 92 3.74 -19.20 -2.62
C THR A 92 3.62 -19.76 -1.76
N ASN A 93 3.51 -19.87 -1.77
CA ASN A 93 3.48 -20.14 -1.08
C ASN A 93 3.46 -20.50 -0.24
N ARG A 94 3.43 -20.48 -0.10
CA ARG A 94 3.60 -20.63 0.48
C ARG A 94 3.41 -20.81 1.01
#